data_b0506c0e8b04fdda7b0a61e078b99a57
#
_entry.id   b0506c0e8b04fdda7b0a61e078b99a57
#
_cell.length_a   1.000
_cell.length_b   1.000
_cell.length_c   1.000
_cell.angle_alpha   90.00
_cell.angle_beta   90.00
_cell.angle_gamma   90.00
#
_symmetry.space_group_name_H-M   'P 1'
#
loop_
_entity.id
_entity.type
_entity.pdbx_description
1 polymer ?
#
loop_
_entity_poly.entity_id
_entity_poly.type
_entity_poly.pdbx_seq_one_letter_code
_entity_poly.pdbx_strand_id
1 'polypeptide(L)'
;MKNNKKDTNSGARKALAWIPYILIPVLIISGVSLYARQQKKEKLEYYQVVQYFDDKKVTEYDLNMSSGALEFKLKGDNKVYTYTVPNVSMFQEDIHNGVIAYNRAHPDAPIKAQYETGSTGALLLN
;
A
#
# COMPACT_ATOMS: atom_id res chain seq x y z
N MET A 1 -1.86 -60.89 -4.95
CA MET A 1 -0.68 -60.15 -4.50
C MET A 1 -0.25 -59.07 -5.44
N LYS A 2 -0.18 -59.33 -6.73
CA LYS A 2 0.19 -58.30 -7.69
C LYS A 2 -0.80 -57.12 -7.70
N ASN A 3 -2.08 -57.38 -7.50
CA ASN A 3 -3.09 -56.32 -7.49
C ASN A 3 -2.95 -55.41 -6.28
N ASN A 4 -2.52 -55.90 -5.15
CA ASN A 4 -2.31 -55.10 -3.97
C ASN A 4 -1.18 -54.09 -4.17
N LYS A 5 -0.12 -54.50 -4.86
CA LYS A 5 0.98 -53.59 -5.16
C LYS A 5 0.55 -52.47 -6.10
N LYS A 6 -0.27 -52.81 -7.09
CA LYS A 6 -0.80 -51.80 -8.00
C LYS A 6 -1.70 -50.82 -7.29
N ASP A 7 -2.54 -51.32 -6.40
CA ASP A 7 -3.45 -50.47 -5.64
C ASP A 7 -2.67 -49.49 -4.74
N THR A 8 -1.60 -49.97 -4.11
CA THR A 8 -0.75 -49.15 -3.27
C THR A 8 -0.08 -48.05 -4.09
N ASN A 9 0.42 -48.39 -5.28
CA ASN A 9 1.04 -47.42 -6.15
C ASN A 9 0.03 -46.38 -6.64
N SER A 10 -1.18 -46.80 -6.96
CA SER A 10 -2.26 -45.89 -7.32
C SER A 10 -2.59 -44.91 -6.21
N GLY A 11 -2.66 -45.39 -4.98
CA GLY A 11 -2.90 -44.56 -3.82
C GLY A 11 -1.80 -43.54 -3.60
N ALA A 12 -0.56 -43.94 -3.77
CA ALA A 12 0.58 -43.07 -3.64
C ALA A 12 0.58 -41.99 -4.72
N ARG A 13 0.24 -42.36 -5.94
CA ARG A 13 0.11 -41.38 -7.04
C ARG A 13 -1.01 -40.39 -6.80
N LYS A 14 -2.13 -40.84 -6.29
CA LYS A 14 -3.24 -39.95 -5.94
C LYS A 14 -2.85 -39.00 -4.82
N ALA A 15 -2.12 -39.47 -3.83
CA ALA A 15 -1.62 -38.62 -2.77
C ALA A 15 -0.65 -37.58 -3.30
N LEU A 16 0.25 -37.97 -4.21
CA LEU A 16 1.17 -37.06 -4.85
C LEU A 16 0.46 -36.03 -5.71
N ALA A 17 -0.65 -36.40 -6.36
CA ALA A 17 -1.44 -35.49 -7.16
C ALA A 17 -2.10 -34.39 -6.33
N TRP A 18 -2.34 -34.63 -5.06
CA TRP A 18 -2.91 -33.66 -4.14
C TRP A 18 -1.92 -32.59 -3.70
N ILE A 19 -0.65 -32.95 -3.63
CA ILE A 19 0.39 -32.09 -3.09
C ILE A 19 0.43 -30.73 -3.79
N PRO A 20 0.43 -30.64 -5.15
CA PRO A 20 0.43 -29.32 -5.82
C PRO A 20 -0.78 -28.46 -5.46
N TYR A 21 -1.95 -29.06 -5.29
CA TYR A 21 -3.16 -28.32 -4.96
C TYR A 21 -3.13 -27.68 -3.58
N ILE A 22 -2.34 -28.24 -2.68
CA ILE A 22 -2.16 -27.71 -1.33
C ILE A 22 -0.97 -26.74 -1.30
N LEU A 23 0.12 -27.08 -1.98
CA LEU A 23 1.34 -26.29 -1.97
C LEU A 23 1.19 -24.94 -2.65
N ILE A 24 0.49 -24.88 -3.77
CA ILE A 24 0.35 -23.65 -4.53
C ILE A 24 -0.34 -22.55 -3.70
N PRO A 25 -1.51 -22.80 -3.08
CA PRO A 25 -2.13 -21.79 -2.23
C PRO A 25 -1.27 -21.40 -1.02
N VAL A 26 -0.60 -22.37 -0.41
CA VAL A 26 0.29 -22.10 0.73
C VAL A 26 1.45 -21.21 0.32
N LEU A 27 2.05 -21.47 -0.84
CA LEU A 27 3.15 -20.63 -1.36
C LEU A 27 2.68 -19.22 -1.66
N ILE A 28 1.50 -19.08 -2.25
CA ILE A 28 0.94 -17.76 -2.55
C ILE A 28 0.70 -16.97 -1.26
N ILE A 29 0.07 -17.58 -0.28
CA ILE A 29 -0.21 -16.92 1.01
C ILE A 29 1.10 -16.55 1.69
N SER A 30 2.08 -17.44 1.70
CA SER A 30 3.39 -17.17 2.29
C SER A 30 4.11 -16.04 1.58
N GLY A 31 4.08 -16.03 0.26
CA GLY A 31 4.70 -14.99 -0.54
C GLY A 31 4.08 -13.63 -0.29
N VAL A 32 2.74 -13.56 -0.24
CA VAL A 32 2.03 -12.32 0.04
C VAL A 32 2.34 -11.83 1.45
N SER A 33 2.38 -12.74 2.43
CA SER A 33 2.70 -12.38 3.81
C SER A 33 4.11 -11.82 3.94
N LEU A 34 5.08 -12.44 3.29
CA LEU A 34 6.46 -11.98 3.31
C LEU A 34 6.59 -10.62 2.63
N TYR A 35 5.93 -10.45 1.50
CA TYR A 35 5.94 -9.19 0.77
C TYR A 35 5.33 -8.06 1.62
N ALA A 36 4.21 -8.32 2.27
CA ALA A 36 3.57 -7.35 3.15
C ALA A 36 4.46 -6.99 4.34
N ARG A 37 5.18 -7.97 4.90
CA ARG A 37 6.13 -7.70 5.99
C ARG A 37 7.27 -6.83 5.55
N GLN A 38 7.81 -7.07 4.36
CA GLN A 38 8.89 -6.25 3.82
C GLN A 38 8.44 -4.81 3.62
N GLN A 39 7.23 -4.61 3.13
CA GLN A 39 6.69 -3.26 2.95
C GLN A 39 6.49 -2.54 4.28
N LYS A 40 6.09 -3.25 5.33
CA LYS A 40 5.95 -2.66 6.66
C LYS A 40 7.28 -2.21 7.26
N LYS A 41 8.38 -2.83 6.85
CA LYS A 41 9.71 -2.48 7.33
C LYS A 41 10.31 -1.28 6.62
N GLU A 42 9.79 -0.92 5.46
CA GLU A 42 10.27 0.25 4.76
C GLU A 42 9.84 1.50 5.49
N LYS A 43 10.82 2.23 5.99
CA LYS A 43 10.59 3.50 6.63
C LYS A 43 10.72 4.59 5.60
N LEU A 44 9.67 5.36 5.41
CA LEU A 44 9.71 6.49 4.50
C LEU A 44 10.49 7.64 5.13
N GLU A 45 11.31 8.29 4.33
CA GLU A 45 12.04 9.48 4.75
C GLU A 45 11.29 10.71 4.24
N TYR A 46 11.46 11.83 4.94
CA TYR A 46 10.76 13.07 4.59
C TYR A 46 11.02 13.48 3.15
N TYR A 47 12.27 13.45 2.71
CA TYR A 47 12.62 13.85 1.34
C TYR A 47 11.96 12.94 0.29
N GLN A 48 11.80 11.65 0.60
CA GLN A 48 11.14 10.72 -0.31
C GLN A 48 9.68 11.06 -0.50
N VAL A 49 9.01 11.40 0.59
CA VAL A 49 7.59 11.78 0.55
C VAL A 49 7.42 13.05 -0.28
N VAL A 50 8.22 14.07 -0.02
CA VAL A 50 8.17 15.33 -0.79
C VAL A 50 8.46 15.06 -2.26
N GLN A 51 9.42 14.18 -2.55
CA GLN A 51 9.78 13.85 -3.93
C GLN A 51 8.63 13.19 -4.68
N TYR A 52 7.84 12.36 -4.02
CA TYR A 52 6.67 11.77 -4.66
C TYR A 52 5.70 12.84 -5.13
N PHE A 53 5.53 13.92 -4.38
CA PHE A 53 4.70 15.04 -4.79
C PHE A 53 5.35 15.82 -5.96
N ASP A 54 6.63 16.08 -5.87
CA ASP A 54 7.36 16.79 -6.93
C ASP A 54 7.35 16.03 -8.25
N ASP A 55 7.45 14.69 -8.18
CA ASP A 55 7.44 13.82 -9.35
C ASP A 55 6.03 13.56 -9.88
N LYS A 56 5.01 14.18 -9.30
CA LYS A 56 3.60 14.03 -9.69
C LYS A 56 3.10 12.59 -9.55
N LYS A 57 3.61 11.89 -8.57
CA LYS A 57 3.23 10.49 -8.34
C LYS A 57 2.07 10.34 -7.37
N VAL A 58 1.81 11.34 -6.53
CA VAL A 58 0.73 11.27 -5.54
C VAL A 58 -0.59 11.66 -6.22
N THR A 59 -1.58 10.78 -6.16
CA THR A 59 -2.90 11.01 -6.76
C THR A 59 -3.91 11.51 -5.74
N GLU A 60 -3.75 11.12 -4.48
CA GLU A 60 -4.59 11.63 -3.39
C GLU A 60 -3.83 11.57 -2.08
N TYR A 61 -4.17 12.45 -1.17
CA TYR A 61 -3.61 12.45 0.17
C TYR A 61 -4.57 13.04 1.19
N ASP A 62 -4.40 12.62 2.44
CA ASP A 62 -5.15 13.10 3.59
C ASP A 62 -4.13 13.49 4.65
N LEU A 63 -4.14 14.73 5.07
CA LEU A 63 -3.20 15.27 6.05
C LEU A 63 -3.94 15.74 7.29
N ASN A 64 -3.60 15.17 8.43
CA ASN A 64 -4.10 15.67 9.71
C ASN A 64 -3.23 16.84 10.16
N MET A 65 -3.82 18.02 10.20
CA MET A 65 -3.11 19.27 10.48
C MET A 65 -2.62 19.34 11.93
N SER A 66 -3.24 18.61 12.83
CA SER A 66 -2.87 18.63 14.24
C SER A 66 -1.79 17.60 14.59
N SER A 67 -1.92 16.41 14.08
CA SER A 67 -0.99 15.31 14.41
C SER A 67 0.15 15.16 13.42
N GLY A 68 -0.01 15.67 12.20
CA GLY A 68 0.91 15.44 11.12
C GLY A 68 0.72 14.10 10.43
N ALA A 69 -0.29 13.34 10.80
CA ALA A 69 -0.55 12.03 10.18
C ALA A 69 -0.93 12.24 8.72
N LEU A 70 -0.17 11.64 7.84
CA LEU A 70 -0.36 11.72 6.39
C LEU A 70 -0.65 10.34 5.83
N GLU A 71 -1.71 10.25 5.04
CA GLU A 71 -1.99 9.08 4.22
C GLU A 71 -2.02 9.51 2.77
N PHE A 72 -1.42 8.72 1.90
CA PHE A 72 -1.38 9.08 0.48
C PHE A 72 -1.33 7.84 -0.40
N LYS A 73 -1.76 8.03 -1.64
CA LYS A 73 -1.71 6.98 -2.66
C LYS A 73 -0.88 7.45 -3.84
N LEU A 74 -0.14 6.50 -4.41
CA LEU A 74 0.70 6.76 -5.57
C LEU A 74 0.01 6.29 -6.85
N LYS A 75 0.34 6.93 -7.96
CA LYS A 75 -0.21 6.60 -9.27
C LYS A 75 0.12 5.15 -9.64
N GLY A 76 -0.92 4.42 -10.03
CA GLY A 76 -0.75 3.02 -10.45
C GLY A 76 -0.63 2.03 -9.30
N ASP A 77 -0.82 2.49 -8.08
CA ASP A 77 -0.70 1.66 -6.88
C ASP A 77 -1.97 1.84 -6.05
N ASN A 78 -2.55 0.74 -5.59
CA ASN A 78 -3.75 0.80 -4.74
C ASN A 78 -3.41 0.83 -3.26
N LYS A 79 -2.15 0.82 -2.93
CA LYS A 79 -1.70 0.81 -1.54
C LYS A 79 -1.78 2.19 -0.92
N VAL A 80 -2.22 2.25 0.33
CA VAL A 80 -2.20 3.48 1.12
C VAL A 80 -0.89 3.55 1.90
N TYR A 81 -0.14 4.61 1.70
CA TYR A 81 1.10 4.87 2.41
C TYR A 81 0.82 5.78 3.58
N THR A 82 1.48 5.56 4.69
CA THR A 82 1.34 6.38 5.88
C THR A 82 2.68 6.97 6.30
N TYR A 83 2.65 8.21 6.75
CA TYR A 83 3.85 8.91 7.21
C TYR A 83 3.44 9.97 8.23
N THR A 84 4.26 10.22 9.24
CA THR A 84 4.01 11.30 10.19
C THR A 84 4.91 12.47 9.83
N VAL A 85 4.27 13.56 9.42
CA VAL A 85 4.96 14.78 9.02
C VAL A 85 5.46 15.50 10.26
N PRO A 86 6.77 15.79 10.37
CA PRO A 86 7.30 16.45 11.57
C PRO A 86 6.90 17.92 11.68
N ASN A 87 6.70 18.60 10.57
CA ASN A 87 6.29 20.01 10.54
C ASN A 87 5.30 20.20 9.41
N VAL A 88 4.04 20.37 9.76
CA VAL A 88 2.94 20.47 8.79
C VAL A 88 3.09 21.69 7.89
N SER A 89 3.42 22.86 8.45
CA SER A 89 3.57 24.08 7.66
C SER A 89 4.69 23.96 6.64
N MET A 90 5.84 23.44 7.06
CA MET A 90 6.97 23.22 6.17
C MET A 90 6.63 22.22 5.08
N PHE A 91 5.91 21.16 5.45
CA PHE A 91 5.49 20.14 4.49
C PHE A 91 4.59 20.73 3.41
N GLN A 92 3.61 21.53 3.83
CA GLN A 92 2.71 22.18 2.86
C GLN A 92 3.46 23.10 1.90
N GLU A 93 4.43 23.85 2.40
CA GLU A 93 5.28 24.67 1.52
C GLU A 93 6.09 23.82 0.56
N ASP A 94 6.67 22.72 1.07
CA ASP A 94 7.53 21.87 0.28
C ASP A 94 6.78 21.14 -0.84
N ILE A 95 5.52 20.78 -0.62
CA ILE A 95 4.74 20.07 -1.64
C ILE A 95 3.91 20.99 -2.53
N HIS A 96 3.83 22.29 -2.19
CA HIS A 96 2.93 23.24 -2.87
C HIS A 96 3.16 23.26 -4.39
N ASN A 97 4.40 23.41 -4.80
CA ASN A 97 4.73 23.50 -6.23
C ASN A 97 4.42 22.18 -6.96
N GLY A 98 4.67 21.06 -6.31
CA GLY A 98 4.36 19.75 -6.87
C GLY A 98 2.86 19.54 -7.07
N VAL A 99 2.06 19.98 -6.09
CA VAL A 99 0.60 19.89 -6.18
C VAL A 99 0.07 20.75 -7.32
N ILE A 100 0.56 21.98 -7.43
CA ILE A 100 0.16 22.89 -8.51
C ILE A 100 0.52 22.29 -9.87
N ALA A 101 1.74 21.76 -10.00
CA ALA A 101 2.20 21.17 -11.24
C ALA A 101 1.35 19.96 -11.63
N TYR A 102 1.00 19.12 -10.65
CA TYR A 102 0.13 17.98 -10.89
C TYR A 102 -1.24 18.44 -11.41
N ASN A 103 -1.84 19.43 -10.75
CA ASN A 103 -3.16 19.91 -11.12
C ASN A 103 -3.19 20.56 -12.50
N ARG A 104 -2.11 21.22 -12.89
CA ARG A 104 -1.99 21.78 -14.25
C ARG A 104 -1.90 20.67 -15.29
N ALA A 105 -1.21 19.59 -14.96
CA ALA A 105 -1.08 18.44 -15.87
C ALA A 105 -2.36 17.61 -15.95
N HIS A 106 -3.21 17.68 -14.93
CA HIS A 106 -4.43 16.89 -14.83
C HIS A 106 -5.64 17.77 -14.51
N PRO A 107 -6.04 18.68 -15.43
CA PRO A 107 -7.12 19.61 -15.12
C PRO A 107 -8.47 18.94 -14.88
N ASP A 108 -8.70 17.77 -15.48
CA ASP A 108 -9.96 17.05 -15.32
C ASP A 108 -9.94 16.12 -14.10
N ALA A 109 -8.77 15.83 -13.57
CA ALA A 109 -8.61 14.93 -12.42
C ALA A 109 -7.51 15.44 -11.50
N PRO A 110 -7.75 16.58 -10.83
CA PRO A 110 -6.73 17.13 -9.94
C PRO A 110 -6.45 16.19 -8.77
N ILE A 111 -5.35 16.46 -8.08
CA ILE A 111 -4.99 15.67 -6.91
C ILE A 111 -6.10 15.83 -5.87
N LYS A 112 -6.49 14.71 -5.24
CA LYS A 112 -7.49 14.74 -4.18
C LYS A 112 -6.79 15.03 -2.87
N ALA A 113 -6.98 16.22 -2.35
CA ALA A 113 -6.37 16.66 -1.11
C ALA A 113 -7.44 16.78 -0.04
N GLN A 114 -7.18 16.18 1.11
CA GLN A 114 -8.06 16.26 2.26
C GLN A 114 -7.24 16.68 3.48
N TYR A 115 -7.78 17.59 4.26
CA TYR A 115 -7.12 18.09 5.45
C TYR A 115 -8.03 17.91 6.65
N GLU A 116 -7.50 17.34 7.71
CA GLU A 116 -8.24 17.09 8.94
C GLU A 116 -7.58 17.82 10.09
N THR A 117 -8.34 18.16 11.11
CA THR A 117 -7.84 18.84 12.29
C THR A 117 -8.19 18.03 13.53
N GLY A 118 -7.15 17.62 14.25
CA GLY A 118 -7.33 16.86 15.48
C GLY A 118 -7.88 15.46 15.30
N SER A 119 -7.77 14.67 16.32
CA SER A 119 -8.29 13.31 16.30
C SER A 119 -9.80 13.30 16.30
N THR A 120 -10.37 14.39 16.72
CA THR A 120 -11.77 14.53 16.77
C THR A 120 -12.34 15.18 15.58
N GLY A 121 -11.52 15.56 14.66
CA GLY A 121 -12.04 16.06 13.41
C GLY A 121 -13.12 15.21 12.96
N ALA A 122 -12.95 14.09 13.32
CA ALA A 122 -13.95 13.19 13.05
C ALA A 122 -15.20 13.57 13.73
N LEU A 123 -15.07 14.25 14.61
CA LEU A 123 -16.16 14.48 15.23
C LEU A 123 -16.95 15.26 14.59
N LEU A 124 -16.62 15.48 14.15
CA LEU A 124 -17.30 15.88 13.69
C LEU A 124 -18.13 15.63 12.99
N LEU A 125 -17.89 15.27 12.93
CA LEU A 125 -18.54 14.91 12.37
C LEU A 125 -19.65 14.88 12.54
N ASN A 126 -19.82 15.01 12.86
CA ASN A 126 -20.75 14.83 13.02
C ASN A 126 -21.66 15.21 12.67
#